data_543f414278c0e37296da894845602825
#
_entry.id   543f414278c0e37296da894845602825
#
_cell.length_a   1.000
_cell.length_b   1.000
_cell.length_c   1.000
_cell.angle_alpha   90.00
_cell.angle_beta   90.00
_cell.angle_gamma   90.00
#
_symmetry.space_group_name_H-M   'P 1'
#
loop_
_entity.id
_entity.type
_entity.pdbx_description
1 polymer ?
#
loop_
_entity_poly.entity_id
_entity_poly.type
_entity_poly.pdbx_seq_one_letter_code
_entity_poly.pdbx_strand_id
1 'polypeptide(L)'
;MINNVVLVGRLTRDPELRYTPSNVAVATFSLAVNRNFKNQAGDREADFISCIMWRQQAENFANWLKKGALVGITGRIQTRSYDNQQGQRVYVTEVVAESFQTLEKKDNSANQSSMENQMPPSFGASDPMDISDDDLPF
;
A
#
# COMPACT_ATOMS: atom_id res chain seq x y z
N MET A 1 7.29 26.14 2.18
CA MET A 1 7.14 25.21 3.30
C MET A 1 7.15 23.79 2.79
N ILE A 2 7.53 22.86 3.64
CA ILE A 2 7.62 21.46 3.24
C ILE A 2 6.54 20.67 3.96
N ASN A 3 5.79 19.89 3.20
CA ASN A 3 4.79 19.00 3.75
C ASN A 3 4.84 17.73 2.90
N ASN A 4 5.60 16.76 3.36
CA ASN A 4 5.88 15.57 2.58
C ASN A 4 5.88 14.36 3.50
N VAL A 5 5.18 13.32 3.07
CA VAL A 5 5.04 12.09 3.85
C VAL A 5 5.36 10.93 2.94
N VAL A 6 6.18 10.01 3.43
CA VAL A 6 6.49 8.77 2.74
C VAL A 6 6.19 7.63 3.70
N LEU A 7 5.31 6.72 3.29
CA LEU A 7 4.89 5.62 4.15
C LEU A 7 4.97 4.31 3.39
N VAL A 8 5.38 3.27 4.10
CA VAL A 8 5.33 1.92 3.60
C VAL A 8 4.56 1.10 4.61
N GLY A 9 3.49 0.46 4.18
CA GLY A 9 2.68 -0.33 5.09
C GLY A 9 1.74 -1.24 4.35
N ARG A 10 0.91 -1.93 5.11
CA ARG A 10 -0.06 -2.85 4.54
C ARG A 10 -1.46 -2.32 4.74
N LEU A 11 -2.30 -2.58 3.76
CA LEU A 11 -3.70 -2.21 3.85
C LEU A 11 -4.37 -3.04 4.94
N THR A 12 -5.11 -2.37 5.81
CA THR A 12 -5.82 -3.06 6.88
C THR A 12 -7.13 -3.65 6.38
N ARG A 13 -7.63 -3.14 5.25
CA ARG A 13 -8.85 -3.61 4.63
C ARG A 13 -8.82 -3.14 3.18
N ASP A 14 -9.80 -3.59 2.40
CA ASP A 14 -9.88 -3.17 1.01
C ASP A 14 -10.12 -1.66 0.95
N PRO A 15 -9.49 -0.97 0.00
CA PRO A 15 -9.75 0.47 -0.16
C PRO A 15 -11.20 0.70 -0.53
N GLU A 16 -11.75 1.78 -0.02
CA GLU A 16 -13.12 2.15 -0.30
C GLU A 16 -13.14 3.23 -1.36
N LEU A 17 -13.71 2.93 -2.51
CA LEU A 17 -13.78 3.88 -3.62
C LEU A 17 -15.15 4.51 -3.67
N ARG A 18 -15.17 5.83 -3.72
CA ARG A 18 -16.42 6.59 -3.81
C ARG A 18 -16.25 7.67 -4.85
N TYR A 19 -17.38 8.25 -5.22
CA TYR A 19 -17.39 9.38 -6.15
C TYR A 19 -18.09 10.53 -5.49
N THR A 20 -17.50 11.72 -5.62
CA THR A 20 -18.10 12.93 -5.06
C THR A 20 -19.30 13.32 -5.92
N PRO A 21 -20.13 14.27 -5.43
CA PRO A 21 -21.21 14.81 -6.28
C PRO A 21 -20.72 15.40 -7.59
N SER A 22 -19.45 15.83 -7.63
CA SER A 22 -18.84 16.30 -8.87
C SER A 22 -18.28 15.18 -9.71
N ASN A 23 -18.53 13.92 -9.31
CA ASN A 23 -18.09 12.74 -10.05
C ASN A 23 -16.58 12.59 -10.04
N VAL A 24 -15.93 12.95 -8.95
CA VAL A 24 -14.50 12.78 -8.78
C VAL A 24 -14.26 11.58 -7.90
N ALA A 25 -13.38 10.68 -8.33
CA ALA A 25 -13.08 9.46 -7.61
C ALA A 25 -12.27 9.76 -6.35
N VAL A 26 -12.64 9.13 -5.24
CA VAL A 26 -11.97 9.27 -3.96
C VAL A 26 -11.84 7.88 -3.36
N ALA A 27 -10.63 7.50 -3.00
CA ALA A 27 -10.39 6.23 -2.31
C ALA A 27 -9.88 6.53 -0.91
N THR A 28 -10.50 5.90 0.08
CA THR A 28 -10.03 6.00 1.45
C THR A 28 -9.51 4.64 1.88
N PHE A 29 -8.45 4.66 2.65
CA PHE A 29 -7.83 3.43 3.10
C PHE A 29 -7.02 3.70 4.36
N SER A 30 -6.66 2.63 5.04
CA SER A 30 -5.87 2.71 6.26
C SER A 30 -4.65 1.83 6.09
N LEU A 31 -3.49 2.38 6.42
CA LEU A 31 -2.24 1.65 6.35
C LEU A 31 -1.78 1.29 7.75
N ALA A 32 -1.34 0.05 7.92
CA ALA A 32 -0.66 -0.36 9.13
C ALA A 32 0.83 -0.24 8.88
N VAL A 33 1.45 0.69 9.56
CA VAL A 33 2.87 0.98 9.40
C VAL A 33 3.58 0.51 10.66
N ASN A 34 4.45 -0.47 10.53
CA ASN A 34 5.15 -1.02 11.67
C ASN A 34 6.16 -0.01 12.19
N ARG A 35 6.25 0.06 13.51
CA ARG A 35 7.26 0.91 14.13
C ARG A 35 8.63 0.22 14.03
N ASN A 36 9.65 1.04 14.10
CA ASN A 36 11.02 0.53 14.00
C ASN A 36 11.47 -0.19 15.25
N PHE A 37 10.78 0.03 16.38
CA PHE A 37 11.20 -0.54 17.66
C PHE A 37 10.20 -1.54 18.14
N LYS A 38 10.68 -2.51 18.91
CA LYS A 38 9.78 -3.39 19.64
C LYS A 38 9.42 -2.73 20.97
N ASN A 39 8.21 -3.01 21.45
CA ASN A 39 7.82 -2.51 22.75
C ASN A 39 8.47 -3.32 23.85
N GLN A 40 8.14 -3.01 25.09
CA GLN A 40 8.77 -3.67 26.23
C GLN A 40 8.46 -5.15 26.29
N ALA A 41 7.34 -5.55 25.74
CA ALA A 41 6.98 -6.97 25.70
C ALA A 41 7.65 -7.72 24.55
N GLY A 42 8.44 -7.03 23.75
CA GLY A 42 9.12 -7.66 22.63
C GLY A 42 8.30 -7.68 21.34
N ASP A 43 7.13 -7.08 21.33
CA ASP A 43 6.29 -7.06 20.17
C ASP A 43 6.45 -5.75 19.43
N ARG A 44 6.36 -5.83 18.11
CA ARG A 44 6.45 -4.64 17.28
C ARG A 44 5.04 -4.08 17.07
N GLU A 45 4.88 -2.83 17.40
CA GLU A 45 3.59 -2.16 17.26
C GLU A 45 3.49 -1.53 15.90
N ALA A 46 2.26 -1.28 15.49
CA ALA A 46 1.99 -0.63 14.22
C ALA A 46 1.15 0.62 14.47
N ASP A 47 1.39 1.61 13.63
CA ASP A 47 0.56 2.81 13.60
C ASP A 47 -0.42 2.66 12.46
N PHE A 48 -1.68 3.01 12.73
CA PHE A 48 -2.72 2.93 11.72
C PHE A 48 -2.99 4.33 11.21
N ILE A 49 -2.77 4.54 9.95
CA ILE A 49 -2.78 5.87 9.36
C ILE A 49 -3.86 5.95 8.32
N SER A 50 -4.77 6.90 8.49
CA SER A 50 -5.85 7.11 7.52
C SER A 50 -5.33 7.89 6.35
N CYS A 51 -5.62 7.41 5.16
CA CYS A 51 -5.16 7.99 3.91
C CYS A 51 -6.30 8.20 2.96
N ILE A 52 -6.13 9.15 2.07
CA ILE A 52 -7.13 9.45 1.05
C ILE A 52 -6.39 9.69 -0.26
N MET A 53 -6.99 9.25 -1.34
CA MET A 53 -6.41 9.38 -2.68
C MET A 53 -7.49 9.84 -3.63
N TRP A 54 -7.12 10.64 -4.62
CA TRP A 54 -8.10 11.31 -5.49
C TRP A 54 -7.88 10.93 -6.94
N ARG A 55 -8.98 10.99 -7.71
CA ARG A 55 -8.98 10.97 -9.17
C ARG A 55 -8.52 9.62 -9.72
N GLN A 56 -7.78 9.64 -10.80
CA GLN A 56 -7.38 8.41 -11.47
C GLN A 56 -6.55 7.50 -10.57
N GLN A 57 -5.74 8.08 -9.72
CA GLN A 57 -4.94 7.29 -8.80
C GLN A 57 -5.82 6.52 -7.83
N ALA A 58 -6.93 7.14 -7.40
CA ALA A 58 -7.87 6.47 -6.51
C ALA A 58 -8.47 5.25 -7.18
N GLU A 59 -8.86 5.38 -8.43
CA GLU A 59 -9.44 4.26 -9.16
C GLU A 59 -8.43 3.14 -9.34
N ASN A 60 -7.21 3.48 -9.72
CA ASN A 60 -6.16 2.50 -9.89
C ASN A 60 -5.85 1.79 -8.57
N PHE A 61 -5.75 2.55 -7.51
CA PHE A 61 -5.43 2.01 -6.20
C PHE A 61 -6.50 1.02 -5.75
N ALA A 62 -7.76 1.42 -5.87
CA ALA A 62 -8.86 0.58 -5.43
C ALA A 62 -8.99 -0.67 -6.29
N ASN A 63 -8.65 -0.57 -7.58
CA ASN A 63 -8.74 -1.73 -8.46
C ASN A 63 -7.61 -2.72 -8.25
N TRP A 64 -6.43 -2.23 -7.94
CA TRP A 64 -5.23 -3.07 -7.93
C TRP A 64 -4.91 -3.66 -6.56
N LEU A 65 -5.35 -3.01 -5.49
CA LEU A 65 -4.87 -3.38 -4.16
C LEU A 65 -6.02 -3.82 -3.27
N LYS A 66 -5.71 -4.79 -2.42
CA LYS A 66 -6.69 -5.37 -1.51
C LYS A 66 -6.10 -5.45 -0.12
N LYS A 67 -6.93 -5.84 0.83
CA LYS A 67 -6.51 -6.00 2.21
C LYS A 67 -5.21 -6.81 2.28
N GLY A 68 -4.27 -6.33 3.06
CA GLY A 68 -3.01 -7.02 3.26
C GLY A 68 -1.92 -6.65 2.30
N ALA A 69 -2.23 -5.90 1.25
CA ALA A 69 -1.22 -5.55 0.23
C ALA A 69 -0.18 -4.60 0.82
N LEU A 70 1.07 -4.84 0.49
CA LEU A 70 2.17 -3.97 0.90
C LEU A 70 2.34 -2.89 -0.14
N VAL A 71 2.28 -1.65 0.30
CA VAL A 71 2.31 -0.53 -0.63
C VAL A 71 3.11 0.62 -0.02
N GLY A 72 3.79 1.36 -0.89
CA GLY A 72 4.42 2.60 -0.51
C GLY A 72 3.63 3.76 -1.08
N ILE A 73 3.46 4.80 -0.29
CA ILE A 73 2.79 6.00 -0.77
C ILE A 73 3.63 7.22 -0.45
N THR A 74 3.48 8.23 -1.28
CA THR A 74 4.03 9.54 -1.01
C THR A 74 2.90 10.54 -1.08
N GLY A 75 2.96 11.54 -0.23
CA GLY A 75 1.92 12.54 -0.20
C GLY A 75 2.20 13.59 0.84
N ARG A 76 1.13 14.12 1.40
CA ARG A 76 1.24 15.18 2.40
C ARG A 76 0.21 14.99 3.49
N ILE A 77 0.44 15.62 4.61
CA ILE A 77 -0.49 15.58 5.73
C ILE A 77 -1.51 16.69 5.53
N GLN A 78 -2.76 16.37 5.78
CA GLN A 78 -3.86 17.32 5.68
C GLN A 78 -4.71 17.19 6.94
N THR A 79 -5.14 18.32 7.43
CA THR A 79 -6.07 18.32 8.56
C THR A 79 -7.37 18.96 8.12
N ARG A 80 -8.45 18.52 8.75
CA ARG A 80 -9.75 19.11 8.52
C ARG A 80 -10.56 18.96 9.78
N SER A 81 -11.65 19.68 9.87
CA SER A 81 -12.52 19.58 11.02
C SER A 81 -13.97 19.57 10.55
N TYR A 82 -14.81 18.97 11.35
CA TYR A 82 -16.23 18.96 11.10
C TYR A 82 -16.96 18.85 12.44
N ASP A 83 -18.24 19.21 12.42
CA ASP A 83 -19.07 19.10 13.60
C ASP A 83 -19.79 17.77 13.56
N ASN A 84 -19.70 17.02 14.65
CA ASN A 84 -20.38 15.74 14.70
C ASN A 84 -21.85 15.96 15.09
N GLN A 85 -22.58 14.87 15.22
CA GLN A 85 -24.00 14.97 15.49
C GLN A 85 -24.31 15.57 16.84
N GLN A 86 -23.35 15.54 17.74
CA GLN A 86 -23.51 16.12 19.06
C GLN A 86 -23.08 17.58 19.11
N GLY A 87 -22.72 18.15 17.97
CA GLY A 87 -22.32 19.53 17.93
C GLY A 87 -20.89 19.79 18.32
N GLN A 88 -20.12 18.75 18.54
CA GLN A 88 -18.71 18.90 18.90
C GLN A 88 -17.85 18.94 17.66
N ARG A 89 -16.81 19.76 17.71
CA ARG A 89 -15.88 19.87 16.59
C ARG A 89 -14.88 18.73 16.64
N VAL A 90 -14.79 18.01 15.55
CA VAL A 90 -13.88 16.86 15.43
C VAL A 90 -12.79 17.24 14.45
N TYR A 91 -11.53 17.02 14.87
CA TYR A 91 -10.37 17.29 14.03
C TYR A 91 -9.82 15.99 13.49
N VAL A 92 -9.56 15.98 12.20
CA VAL A 92 -9.07 14.78 11.51
C VAL A 92 -7.73 15.11 10.88
N THR A 93 -6.75 14.27 11.14
CA THR A 93 -5.45 14.33 10.47
C THR A 93 -5.33 13.12 9.58
N GLU A 94 -5.05 13.36 8.33
CA GLU A 94 -4.98 12.28 7.35
C GLU A 94 -3.88 12.56 6.35
N VAL A 95 -3.50 11.54 5.59
CA VAL A 95 -2.48 11.67 4.56
C VAL A 95 -3.19 11.69 3.21
N VAL A 96 -2.93 12.74 2.44
CA VAL A 96 -3.40 12.79 1.05
C VAL A 96 -2.32 12.17 0.21
N ALA A 97 -2.58 10.97 -0.27
CA ALA A 97 -1.60 10.22 -1.06
C ALA A 97 -1.60 10.77 -2.48
N GLU A 98 -0.43 11.17 -2.94
CA GLU A 98 -0.28 11.74 -4.27
C GLU A 98 0.21 10.71 -5.26
N SER A 99 0.89 9.69 -4.80
CA SER A 99 1.32 8.60 -5.64
C SER A 99 1.51 7.36 -4.79
N PHE A 100 1.49 6.21 -5.43
CA PHE A 100 1.68 4.96 -4.72
C PHE A 100 2.47 3.99 -5.58
N GLN A 101 3.03 2.99 -4.92
CA GLN A 101 3.77 1.94 -5.60
C GLN A 101 3.54 0.64 -4.86
N THR A 102 3.21 -0.41 -5.59
CA THR A 102 3.07 -1.72 -4.98
C THR A 102 4.46 -2.29 -4.74
N LEU A 103 4.65 -2.86 -3.56
CA LEU A 103 5.96 -3.33 -3.16
C LEU A 103 6.04 -4.83 -3.04
N GLU A 104 4.93 -5.52 -3.25
CA GLU A 104 4.91 -6.96 -3.29
C GLU A 104 4.49 -7.40 -4.67
N LYS A 105 5.06 -8.50 -5.10
CA LYS A 105 4.59 -9.07 -6.33
C LYS A 105 3.15 -9.48 -6.14
N LYS A 106 2.35 -9.25 -7.16
CA LYS A 106 0.99 -9.70 -7.13
C LYS A 106 1.01 -11.21 -6.96
N ASP A 107 0.19 -11.69 -6.05
CA ASP A 107 0.16 -13.12 -5.78
C ASP A 107 -0.58 -13.81 -6.88
N ASN A 108 0.15 -14.40 -7.79
CA ASN A 108 -0.41 -15.18 -8.87
C ASN A 108 0.25 -16.52 -8.85
N SER A 109 0.16 -17.18 -7.73
CA SER A 109 0.88 -18.44 -7.60
C SER A 109 0.54 -19.41 -8.70
N ALA A 110 -0.72 -19.45 -9.09
CA ALA A 110 -1.08 -20.36 -10.17
C ALA A 110 -0.39 -19.98 -11.47
N ASN A 111 -0.37 -18.70 -11.77
CA ASN A 111 0.29 -18.25 -12.98
C ASN A 111 1.77 -18.48 -12.91
N GLN A 112 2.33 -18.22 -11.77
CA GLN A 112 3.75 -18.43 -11.62
C GLN A 112 4.12 -19.88 -11.78
N SER A 113 3.31 -20.73 -11.22
CA SER A 113 3.58 -22.16 -11.38
C SER A 113 3.57 -22.55 -12.84
N SER A 114 2.62 -22.06 -13.56
CA SER A 114 2.56 -22.39 -14.97
C SER A 114 3.79 -21.90 -15.69
N MET A 115 4.22 -20.73 -15.38
CA MET A 115 5.39 -20.20 -16.04
C MET A 115 6.63 -20.97 -15.67
N GLU A 116 6.71 -21.35 -14.45
CA GLU A 116 7.87 -22.15 -14.07
C GLU A 116 7.89 -23.45 -14.77
N ASN A 117 6.75 -24.04 -14.94
CA ASN A 117 6.72 -25.29 -15.67
C ASN A 117 7.13 -25.11 -17.09
N GLN A 118 6.86 -23.99 -17.64
CA GLN A 118 7.27 -23.75 -18.98
C GLN A 118 8.73 -23.50 -19.12
N MET A 119 9.28 -23.02 -18.07
CA MET A 119 10.67 -22.82 -18.17
C MET A 119 11.32 -24.06 -18.10
N PRO A 120 11.68 -24.43 -18.64
CA PRO A 120 12.25 -25.60 -18.45
C PRO A 120 13.42 -25.44 -18.34
N PRO A 121 13.37 -25.71 -17.96
CA PRO A 121 14.30 -25.64 -17.58
C PRO A 121 15.34 -25.50 -18.35
N SER A 122 15.51 -25.31 -18.82
CA SER A 122 16.49 -25.19 -19.42
C SER A 122 17.27 -24.23 -19.23
N PHE A 123 17.02 -24.22 -18.86
CA PHE A 123 17.85 -23.47 -18.65
C PHE A 123 18.24 -23.44 -17.85
N GLY A 124 17.88 -23.93 -17.61
CA GLY A 124 18.29 -23.83 -16.99
C GLY A 124 18.62 -24.05 -16.43
N ALA A 125 18.57 -24.45 -16.35
CA ALA A 125 19.04 -24.49 -15.95
C ALA A 125 19.62 -24.33 -15.64
N SER A 126 19.59 -24.31 -15.62
CA SER A 126 20.35 -23.97 -15.44
C SER A 126 20.71 -23.51 -15.12
N ASP A 127 20.57 -23.43 -14.77
CA ASP A 127 21.02 -22.90 -14.51
C ASP A 127 21.19 -22.41 -14.08
N PRO A 128 21.19 -22.41 -13.99
CA PRO A 128 21.44 -21.85 -13.53
C PRO A 128 21.64 -21.33 -13.20
N MET A 129 21.48 -21.27 -12.97
CA MET A 129 21.69 -20.71 -12.73
C MET A 129 21.90 -20.27 -12.44
N ASP A 130 21.57 -20.46 -12.28
CA ASP A 130 21.87 -20.03 -12.11
C ASP A 130 22.00 -19.28 -11.86
N ILE A 131 21.90 -19.25 -11.66
CA ILE A 131 22.14 -18.46 -11.41
C ILE A 131 22.22 -17.91 -10.92
N SER A 132 22.23 -18.04 -10.77
CA SER A 132 22.42 -17.45 -10.36
C SER A 132 22.63 -16.92 -9.79
N ASP A 133 22.60 -17.18 -9.56
CA ASP A 133 22.95 -16.56 -9.09
C ASP A 133 23.30 -16.04 -8.83
N ASP A 134 23.16 -16.40 -8.81
CA ASP A 134 23.67 -15.77 -8.70
C ASP A 134 23.64 -15.08 -8.64
N ASP A 135 23.25 -15.22 -8.54
CA ASP A 135 23.32 -14.46 -8.53
C ASP A 135 23.11 -13.70 -8.09
N LEU A 136 22.86 -13.59 -7.49
CA LEU A 136 22.80 -12.77 -6.99
C LEU A 136 22.97 -12.09 -6.34
N PRO A 137 23.01 -11.81 -5.97
CA PRO A 137 23.17 -11.00 -5.22
C PRO A 137 23.01 -10.00 -5.02
N PHE A 138 22.70 -9.66 -4.70
CA PHE A 138 22.77 -8.67 -4.63
C PHE A 138 22.40 -8.29 -4.30
#